data_29cadd42a392c521fc56c5a3c6f4e3a3
#
_entry.id   29cadd42a392c521fc56c5a3c6f4e3a3
#
_cell.length_a   1.000
_cell.length_b   1.000
_cell.length_c   1.000
_cell.angle_alpha   90.00
_cell.angle_beta   90.00
_cell.angle_gamma   90.00
#
_symmetry.space_group_name_H-M   'P 1'
#
loop_
_entity.id
_entity.type
_entity.pdbx_description
1 polymer ?
#
loop_
_entity_poly.entity_id
_entity_poly.type
_entity_poly.pdbx_seq_one_letter_code
_entity_poly.pdbx_strand_id
1 'polypeptide(L)'
;MPANVLDLMVCHMAVVNGLSKKASLVEGLKYHGMGHLAENEKEEMRNLAMRGGPYSANEMNDLLKYCETDVIALEQILPPISREIAKLPNGLAGCLAWGRYMKAVTKMMITGIPLDRRNYHRLLEGWQGVLRNLKSKAHDLYGVYPEGTFSFKALERLLYSAGIPWKRTPSGRLDDSTDYWKGQGKAYPELKYLGDVKRTLRSHSELKLTVGSDGRNRSSLFPFRTKTSRNAPSSNRFVMNCPSWMRAMVTPPEGRALVVSDYSAEEPWLMGVLAGDKAILDAYANEGDFYLNIARRMGLCDLEATRKTHPDLRGKIKVLVLAASYGMGTQSAATLMQTGESEAISLMRKFRQAHKTYFDWVKVKLDATWLDRSAHTRFGWPINVPPEPNERSFMNFPLQAHGADILRILCCDLTDSGFSVCYPLHDAVGVEVDLGTEKEAATEIESKMVNAAGWLGSDVPIQVESKIILPGQRYIDDDQAEQQ
;
A
#
# COMPACT_ATOMS: atom_id res chain seq x y z
N MET A 1 -25.38 -4.61 10.79
CA MET A 1 -24.12 -5.21 11.30
C MET A 1 -24.15 -5.16 12.82
N PRO A 2 -23.47 -6.08 13.54
CA PRO A 2 -23.39 -6.05 15.00
C PRO A 2 -22.74 -4.75 15.49
N ALA A 3 -23.09 -4.31 16.70
CA ALA A 3 -22.52 -3.10 17.29
C ALA A 3 -21.00 -3.24 17.47
N ASN A 4 -20.57 -4.36 18.07
CA ASN A 4 -19.16 -4.67 18.31
C ASN A 4 -18.78 -5.97 17.59
N VAL A 5 -17.54 -6.03 17.11
CA VAL A 5 -16.94 -7.21 16.49
C VAL A 5 -15.58 -7.44 17.14
N LEU A 6 -15.35 -8.66 17.61
CA LEU A 6 -14.02 -9.15 17.98
C LEU A 6 -13.57 -10.10 16.86
N ASP A 7 -12.72 -9.61 15.97
CA ASP A 7 -12.18 -10.39 14.86
C ASP A 7 -10.97 -11.17 15.33
N LEU A 8 -11.14 -12.48 15.59
CA LEU A 8 -10.08 -13.33 16.13
C LEU A 8 -8.91 -13.53 15.15
N MET A 9 -9.16 -13.42 13.83
CA MET A 9 -8.07 -13.45 12.85
C MET A 9 -7.17 -12.22 13.01
N VAL A 10 -7.74 -11.02 13.13
CA VAL A 10 -6.98 -9.79 13.34
C VAL A 10 -6.25 -9.81 14.69
N CYS A 11 -6.91 -10.30 15.75
CA CYS A 11 -6.27 -10.48 17.05
C CYS A 11 -5.05 -11.43 16.96
N HIS A 12 -5.20 -12.57 16.28
CA HIS A 12 -4.11 -13.49 16.07
C HIS A 12 -2.98 -12.85 15.23
N MET A 13 -3.32 -12.12 14.16
CA MET A 13 -2.33 -11.38 13.36
C MET A 13 -1.52 -10.39 14.22
N ALA A 14 -2.17 -9.69 15.13
CA ALA A 14 -1.48 -8.78 16.06
C ALA A 14 -0.53 -9.55 17.00
N VAL A 15 -1.00 -10.63 17.61
CA VAL A 15 -0.19 -11.46 18.52
C VAL A 15 1.07 -12.01 17.85
N VAL A 16 0.96 -12.49 16.61
CA VAL A 16 2.09 -13.11 15.89
C VAL A 16 2.81 -12.17 14.93
N ASN A 17 2.45 -10.89 14.89
CA ASN A 17 3.06 -9.94 13.96
C ASN A 17 4.58 -9.87 14.14
N GLY A 18 5.32 -10.00 13.05
CA GLY A 18 6.78 -10.08 13.05
C GLY A 18 7.32 -11.53 13.17
N LEU A 19 6.61 -12.44 13.82
CA LEU A 19 7.01 -13.84 14.03
C LEU A 19 6.50 -14.77 12.93
N SER A 20 5.25 -14.60 12.51
CA SER A 20 4.60 -15.40 11.47
C SER A 20 3.86 -14.51 10.48
N LYS A 21 3.78 -14.98 9.22
CA LYS A 21 2.92 -14.39 8.18
C LYS A 21 1.60 -15.13 8.01
N LYS A 22 1.44 -16.26 8.70
CA LYS A 22 0.28 -17.14 8.58
C LYS A 22 -0.77 -16.74 9.60
N ALA A 23 -1.99 -16.49 9.14
CA ALA A 23 -3.09 -15.97 9.95
C ALA A 23 -4.43 -16.69 9.67
N SER A 24 -4.38 -17.94 9.16
CA SER A 24 -5.60 -18.74 9.02
C SER A 24 -6.05 -19.29 10.36
N LEU A 25 -7.33 -19.66 10.47
CA LEU A 25 -7.87 -20.31 11.67
C LEU A 25 -7.04 -21.54 12.06
N VAL A 26 -6.66 -22.38 11.09
CA VAL A 26 -5.79 -23.56 11.29
C VAL A 26 -4.45 -23.16 11.92
N GLU A 27 -3.81 -22.11 11.44
CA GLU A 27 -2.54 -21.66 12.01
C GLU A 27 -2.72 -21.06 13.42
N GLY A 28 -3.86 -20.41 13.68
CA GLY A 28 -4.22 -19.95 15.02
C GLY A 28 -4.37 -21.13 16.00
N LEU A 29 -5.10 -22.18 15.60
CA LEU A 29 -5.22 -23.40 16.40
C LEU A 29 -3.86 -24.06 16.67
N LYS A 30 -3.04 -24.22 15.63
CA LYS A 30 -1.66 -24.76 15.77
C LYS A 30 -0.81 -23.93 16.74
N TYR A 31 -0.87 -22.61 16.64
CA TYR A 31 -0.12 -21.70 17.53
C TYR A 31 -0.48 -21.88 18.99
N HIS A 32 -1.74 -22.18 19.29
CA HIS A 32 -2.23 -22.45 20.65
C HIS A 32 -2.17 -23.93 21.06
N GLY A 33 -1.52 -24.79 20.28
CA GLY A 33 -1.35 -26.23 20.62
C GLY A 33 -2.62 -27.05 20.48
N MET A 34 -3.58 -26.57 19.70
CA MET A 34 -4.87 -27.27 19.47
C MET A 34 -4.78 -28.20 18.26
N GLY A 35 -5.64 -29.23 18.23
CA GLY A 35 -5.72 -30.21 17.17
C GLY A 35 -6.07 -29.58 15.80
N HIS A 36 -5.79 -30.31 14.71
CA HIS A 36 -5.98 -29.80 13.35
C HIS A 36 -7.39 -30.06 12.82
N LEU A 37 -7.97 -29.06 12.18
CA LEU A 37 -8.97 -29.27 11.13
C LEU A 37 -8.24 -29.92 9.93
N ALA A 38 -8.80 -31.00 9.37
CA ALA A 38 -8.18 -31.67 8.22
C ALA A 38 -8.06 -30.74 7.02
N GLU A 39 -6.84 -30.47 6.56
CA GLU A 39 -6.58 -29.53 5.46
C GLU A 39 -7.28 -29.93 4.16
N ASN A 40 -7.42 -31.25 3.92
CA ASN A 40 -8.07 -31.78 2.72
C ASN A 40 -9.58 -31.48 2.70
N GLU A 41 -10.29 -31.66 3.82
CA GLU A 41 -11.72 -31.32 3.93
C GLU A 41 -11.97 -29.82 3.69
N LYS A 42 -11.04 -28.98 4.16
CA LYS A 42 -11.13 -27.54 3.96
C LYS A 42 -11.07 -27.14 2.48
N GLU A 43 -10.20 -27.78 1.70
CA GLU A 43 -10.07 -27.48 0.28
C GLU A 43 -11.29 -27.97 -0.50
N GLU A 44 -11.79 -29.14 -0.21
CA GLU A 44 -13.02 -29.69 -0.82
C GLU A 44 -14.25 -28.83 -0.55
N MET A 45 -14.50 -28.46 0.71
CA MET A 45 -15.62 -27.63 1.09
C MET A 45 -15.50 -26.21 0.53
N ARG A 46 -14.30 -25.66 0.50
CA ARG A 46 -14.05 -24.38 -0.16
C ARG A 46 -14.36 -24.42 -1.65
N ASN A 47 -13.91 -25.47 -2.35
CA ASN A 47 -14.18 -25.65 -3.77
C ASN A 47 -15.67 -25.82 -4.04
N LEU A 48 -16.38 -26.58 -3.18
CA LEU A 48 -17.81 -26.73 -3.24
C LEU A 48 -18.53 -25.38 -3.07
N ALA A 49 -18.16 -24.60 -2.05
CA ALA A 49 -18.72 -23.26 -1.82
C ALA A 49 -18.43 -22.30 -2.99
N MET A 50 -17.20 -22.34 -3.55
CA MET A 50 -16.79 -21.51 -4.70
C MET A 50 -17.48 -21.87 -6.01
N ARG A 51 -17.90 -23.12 -6.18
CA ARG A 51 -18.70 -23.56 -7.31
C ARG A 51 -20.05 -22.81 -7.36
N GLY A 52 -20.63 -22.52 -6.20
CA GLY A 52 -21.97 -21.91 -6.07
C GLY A 52 -23.10 -22.94 -6.21
N GLY A 53 -24.32 -22.51 -5.88
CA GLY A 53 -25.52 -23.34 -5.99
C GLY A 53 -26.01 -23.56 -7.45
N PRO A 54 -27.04 -24.41 -7.63
CA PRO A 54 -27.77 -25.13 -6.57
C PRO A 54 -26.97 -26.27 -5.96
N TYR A 55 -27.14 -26.49 -4.66
CA TYR A 55 -26.53 -27.60 -3.93
C TYR A 55 -27.52 -28.74 -3.74
N SER A 56 -27.06 -29.99 -3.85
CA SER A 56 -27.85 -31.16 -3.39
C SER A 56 -28.03 -31.15 -1.87
N ALA A 57 -28.95 -31.93 -1.38
CA ALA A 57 -29.19 -32.06 0.08
C ALA A 57 -27.96 -32.54 0.84
N ASN A 58 -27.15 -33.45 0.24
CA ASN A 58 -25.89 -33.92 0.84
C ASN A 58 -24.85 -32.82 0.86
N GLU A 59 -24.62 -32.12 -0.25
CA GLU A 59 -23.65 -31.01 -0.36
C GLU A 59 -24.01 -29.89 0.64
N MET A 60 -25.30 -29.56 0.79
CA MET A 60 -25.73 -28.57 1.76
C MET A 60 -25.44 -29.03 3.18
N ASN A 61 -25.71 -30.30 3.51
CA ASN A 61 -25.42 -30.86 4.83
C ASN A 61 -23.90 -30.85 5.12
N ASP A 62 -23.09 -31.19 4.15
CA ASP A 62 -21.61 -31.17 4.27
C ASP A 62 -21.09 -29.74 4.50
N LEU A 63 -21.59 -28.76 3.74
CA LEU A 63 -21.29 -27.34 3.96
C LEU A 63 -21.71 -26.84 5.36
N LEU A 64 -22.90 -27.24 5.85
CA LEU A 64 -23.37 -26.87 7.18
C LEU A 64 -22.50 -27.48 8.28
N LYS A 65 -22.16 -28.76 8.16
CA LYS A 65 -21.23 -29.43 9.10
C LYS A 65 -19.87 -28.74 9.12
N TYR A 66 -19.36 -28.39 7.93
CA TYR A 66 -18.09 -27.68 7.84
C TYR A 66 -18.16 -26.29 8.51
N CYS A 67 -19.24 -25.51 8.29
CA CYS A 67 -19.47 -24.26 9.00
C CYS A 67 -19.52 -24.45 10.52
N GLU A 68 -20.19 -25.51 11.01
CA GLU A 68 -20.24 -25.85 12.44
C GLU A 68 -18.83 -26.11 13.01
N THR A 69 -17.98 -26.85 12.29
CA THR A 69 -16.58 -27.09 12.73
C THR A 69 -15.75 -25.81 12.80
N ASP A 70 -15.94 -24.87 11.88
CA ASP A 70 -15.29 -23.55 11.92
C ASP A 70 -15.76 -22.72 13.14
N VAL A 71 -17.07 -22.77 13.48
CA VAL A 71 -17.62 -22.08 14.65
C VAL A 71 -17.10 -22.68 15.97
N ILE A 72 -17.07 -24.01 16.08
CA ILE A 72 -16.51 -24.72 17.24
C ILE A 72 -15.02 -24.38 17.40
N ALA A 73 -14.26 -24.32 16.31
CA ALA A 73 -12.86 -23.92 16.33
C ALA A 73 -12.65 -22.48 16.83
N LEU A 74 -13.53 -21.54 16.44
CA LEU A 74 -13.50 -20.17 16.97
C LEU A 74 -13.82 -20.10 18.46
N GLU A 75 -14.78 -20.91 18.95
CA GLU A 75 -15.10 -21.02 20.36
C GLU A 75 -13.91 -21.58 21.16
N GLN A 76 -13.26 -22.61 20.64
CA GLN A 76 -12.08 -23.23 21.28
C GLN A 76 -10.89 -22.29 21.37
N ILE A 77 -10.61 -21.48 20.32
CA ILE A 77 -9.46 -20.57 20.31
C ILE A 77 -9.70 -19.32 21.17
N LEU A 78 -10.94 -18.95 21.47
CA LEU A 78 -11.28 -17.72 22.19
C LEU A 78 -10.64 -17.63 23.58
N PRO A 79 -10.64 -18.66 24.46
CA PRO A 79 -9.99 -18.55 25.76
C PRO A 79 -8.46 -18.34 25.71
N PRO A 80 -7.66 -19.11 24.93
CA PRO A 80 -6.22 -18.88 24.87
C PRO A 80 -5.85 -17.55 24.18
N ILE A 81 -6.54 -17.16 23.11
CA ILE A 81 -6.26 -15.88 22.44
C ILE A 81 -6.63 -14.68 23.33
N SER A 82 -7.67 -14.81 24.17
CA SER A 82 -8.03 -13.76 25.14
C SER A 82 -6.92 -13.48 26.15
N ARG A 83 -6.16 -14.51 26.54
CA ARG A 83 -4.99 -14.34 27.41
C ARG A 83 -3.85 -13.58 26.71
N GLU A 84 -3.67 -13.80 25.40
CA GLU A 84 -2.70 -13.04 24.61
C GLU A 84 -3.18 -11.60 24.35
N ILE A 85 -4.47 -11.42 24.05
CA ILE A 85 -5.07 -10.09 23.92
C ILE A 85 -4.85 -9.24 25.18
N ALA A 86 -4.97 -9.82 26.37
CA ALA A 86 -4.76 -9.11 27.63
C ALA A 86 -3.31 -8.58 27.81
N LYS A 87 -2.35 -9.13 27.08
CA LYS A 87 -0.94 -8.69 27.07
C LYS A 87 -0.67 -7.57 26.04
N LEU A 88 -1.59 -7.35 25.09
CA LEU A 88 -1.44 -6.30 24.09
C LEU A 88 -1.57 -4.91 24.75
N PRO A 89 -0.87 -3.87 24.21
CA PRO A 89 -0.86 -2.53 24.82
C PRO A 89 -2.24 -1.95 25.12
N ASN A 90 -3.20 -2.13 24.21
CA ASN A 90 -4.58 -1.63 24.35
C ASN A 90 -5.60 -2.77 24.65
N GLY A 91 -5.13 -3.98 24.88
CA GLY A 91 -5.93 -5.13 25.26
C GLY A 91 -7.17 -5.32 24.38
N LEU A 92 -8.30 -5.64 25.03
CA LEU A 92 -9.58 -5.86 24.34
C LEU A 92 -10.09 -4.60 23.62
N ALA A 93 -9.88 -3.41 24.17
CA ALA A 93 -10.32 -2.17 23.55
C ALA A 93 -9.66 -1.94 22.18
N GLY A 94 -8.36 -2.23 22.05
CA GLY A 94 -7.66 -2.20 20.77
C GLY A 94 -8.23 -3.21 19.78
N CYS A 95 -8.48 -4.43 20.22
CA CYS A 95 -9.07 -5.48 19.38
C CYS A 95 -10.49 -5.12 18.88
N LEU A 96 -11.31 -4.49 19.71
CA LEU A 96 -12.63 -3.99 19.30
C LEU A 96 -12.54 -2.83 18.31
N ALA A 97 -11.55 -1.94 18.46
CA ALA A 97 -11.27 -0.89 17.49
C ALA A 97 -10.87 -1.47 16.12
N TRP A 98 -10.04 -2.53 16.09
CA TRP A 98 -9.73 -3.25 14.85
C TRP A 98 -10.95 -3.94 14.26
N GLY A 99 -11.83 -4.51 15.09
CA GLY A 99 -13.11 -5.07 14.66
C GLY A 99 -14.06 -4.02 14.07
N ARG A 100 -14.05 -2.77 14.59
CA ARG A 100 -14.76 -1.64 13.98
C ARG A 100 -14.24 -1.36 12.56
N TYR A 101 -12.93 -1.42 12.37
CA TYR A 101 -12.34 -1.28 11.03
C TYR A 101 -12.72 -2.41 10.08
N MET A 102 -12.84 -3.67 10.57
CA MET A 102 -13.32 -4.79 9.73
C MET A 102 -14.76 -4.57 9.24
N LYS A 103 -15.61 -3.91 10.04
CA LYS A 103 -16.94 -3.45 9.60
C LYS A 103 -16.84 -2.39 8.50
N ALA A 104 -15.96 -1.40 8.67
CA ALA A 104 -15.71 -0.38 7.66
C ALA A 104 -15.21 -1.01 6.35
N VAL A 105 -14.27 -1.96 6.42
CA VAL A 105 -13.77 -2.72 5.26
C VAL A 105 -14.91 -3.43 4.53
N THR A 106 -15.82 -4.06 5.27
CA THR A 106 -16.98 -4.73 4.68
C THR A 106 -17.87 -3.74 3.92
N LYS A 107 -18.16 -2.56 4.52
CA LYS A 107 -18.92 -1.50 3.83
C LYS A 107 -18.20 -1.03 2.56
N MET A 108 -16.90 -0.75 2.62
CA MET A 108 -16.09 -0.35 1.46
C MET A 108 -16.10 -1.40 0.35
N MET A 109 -15.97 -2.68 0.70
CA MET A 109 -16.03 -3.78 -0.27
C MET A 109 -17.42 -3.92 -0.90
N ILE A 110 -18.50 -3.62 -0.19
CA ILE A 110 -19.86 -3.56 -0.74
C ILE A 110 -20.01 -2.38 -1.67
N THR A 111 -19.55 -1.19 -1.28
CA THR A 111 -19.56 0.02 -2.10
C THR A 111 -18.81 -0.22 -3.42
N GLY A 112 -17.56 -0.69 -3.36
CA GLY A 112 -16.69 -0.91 -4.53
C GLY A 112 -16.32 0.39 -5.25
N ILE A 113 -15.42 0.29 -6.21
CA ILE A 113 -14.86 1.41 -6.98
C ILE A 113 -15.59 1.51 -8.32
N PRO A 114 -16.23 2.62 -8.64
CA PRO A 114 -16.95 2.78 -9.89
C PRO A 114 -15.98 2.89 -11.07
N LEU A 115 -16.28 2.18 -12.16
CA LEU A 115 -15.50 2.14 -13.39
C LEU A 115 -16.33 2.55 -14.59
N ASP A 116 -15.68 3.10 -15.60
CA ASP A 116 -16.24 3.24 -16.94
C ASP A 116 -16.48 1.83 -17.54
N ARG A 117 -17.70 1.34 -17.36
CA ARG A 117 -18.11 0.00 -17.77
C ARG A 117 -17.92 -0.22 -19.26
N ARG A 118 -18.20 0.78 -20.09
CA ARG A 118 -18.08 0.67 -21.57
C ARG A 118 -16.62 0.46 -21.97
N ASN A 119 -15.73 1.28 -21.45
CA ASN A 119 -14.30 1.17 -21.74
C ASN A 119 -13.69 -0.11 -21.12
N TYR A 120 -14.16 -0.54 -19.95
CA TYR A 120 -13.73 -1.79 -19.37
C TYR A 120 -14.08 -3.01 -20.24
N HIS A 121 -15.31 -3.11 -20.77
CA HIS A 121 -15.71 -4.20 -21.67
C HIS A 121 -14.92 -4.16 -22.97
N ARG A 122 -14.73 -2.99 -23.59
CA ARG A 122 -13.89 -2.85 -24.80
C ARG A 122 -12.46 -3.29 -24.54
N LEU A 123 -11.92 -3.00 -23.34
CA LEU A 123 -10.59 -3.45 -22.96
C LEU A 123 -10.53 -4.97 -22.80
N LEU A 124 -11.52 -5.59 -22.16
CA LEU A 124 -11.60 -7.07 -22.04
C LEU A 124 -11.60 -7.75 -23.39
N GLU A 125 -12.46 -7.30 -24.31
CA GLU A 125 -12.59 -7.86 -25.65
C GLU A 125 -11.30 -7.70 -26.47
N GLY A 126 -10.66 -6.52 -26.37
CA GLY A 126 -9.46 -6.18 -27.13
C GLY A 126 -8.14 -6.64 -26.51
N TRP A 127 -8.12 -7.08 -25.24
CA TRP A 127 -6.88 -7.22 -24.48
C TRP A 127 -5.85 -8.16 -25.08
N GLN A 128 -6.27 -9.30 -25.57
CA GLN A 128 -5.37 -10.25 -26.25
C GLN A 128 -4.75 -9.66 -27.52
N GLY A 129 -5.50 -8.82 -28.24
CA GLY A 129 -4.99 -8.03 -29.37
C GLY A 129 -3.91 -7.04 -28.94
N VAL A 130 -4.14 -6.30 -27.84
CA VAL A 130 -3.18 -5.36 -27.26
C VAL A 130 -1.89 -6.10 -26.88
N LEU A 131 -1.97 -7.26 -26.21
CA LEU A 131 -0.80 -8.03 -25.82
C LEU A 131 0.00 -8.53 -27.03
N ARG A 132 -0.67 -8.99 -28.08
CA ARG A 132 -0.01 -9.38 -29.34
C ARG A 132 0.72 -8.21 -29.97
N ASN A 133 0.08 -7.04 -30.06
CA ASN A 133 0.67 -5.85 -30.65
C ASN A 133 1.88 -5.35 -29.84
N LEU A 134 1.82 -5.40 -28.49
CA LEU A 134 2.96 -5.05 -27.64
C LEU A 134 4.16 -5.98 -27.90
N LYS A 135 3.91 -7.30 -28.01
CA LYS A 135 4.98 -8.28 -28.32
C LYS A 135 5.55 -8.07 -29.71
N SER A 136 4.70 -7.85 -30.73
CA SER A 136 5.14 -7.58 -32.10
C SER A 136 6.01 -6.35 -32.16
N LYS A 137 5.54 -5.22 -31.63
CA LYS A 137 6.32 -3.98 -31.62
C LYS A 137 7.63 -4.11 -30.85
N ALA A 138 7.64 -4.83 -29.72
CA ALA A 138 8.88 -5.11 -28.99
C ALA A 138 9.80 -6.05 -29.78
N HIS A 139 9.27 -6.97 -30.59
CA HIS A 139 10.08 -7.79 -31.50
C HIS A 139 10.70 -6.96 -32.61
N ASP A 140 9.90 -6.11 -33.26
CA ASP A 140 10.36 -5.24 -34.36
C ASP A 140 11.49 -4.32 -33.91
N LEU A 141 11.42 -3.80 -32.68
CA LEU A 141 12.44 -2.89 -32.12
C LEU A 141 13.69 -3.61 -31.57
N TYR A 142 13.51 -4.80 -30.97
CA TYR A 142 14.57 -5.43 -30.16
C TYR A 142 14.90 -6.87 -30.56
N GLY A 143 14.11 -7.51 -31.42
CA GLY A 143 14.29 -8.90 -31.82
C GLY A 143 14.08 -9.95 -30.73
N VAL A 144 13.47 -9.60 -29.58
CA VAL A 144 13.43 -10.45 -28.37
C VAL A 144 12.18 -11.32 -28.22
N TYR A 145 11.20 -11.18 -29.10
CA TYR A 145 9.97 -12.01 -29.11
C TYR A 145 9.81 -12.84 -30.40
N PRO A 146 10.77 -13.72 -30.74
CA PRO A 146 10.57 -14.62 -31.89
C PRO A 146 9.30 -15.45 -31.68
N GLU A 147 8.45 -15.52 -32.70
CA GLU A 147 7.17 -16.25 -32.67
C GLU A 147 6.27 -15.86 -31.45
N GLY A 148 6.39 -14.61 -30.99
CA GLY A 148 5.59 -14.08 -29.86
C GLY A 148 6.03 -14.58 -28.48
N THR A 149 7.15 -15.31 -28.38
CA THR A 149 7.71 -15.81 -27.11
C THR A 149 9.00 -15.09 -26.77
N PHE A 150 9.16 -14.68 -25.50
CA PHE A 150 10.36 -13.95 -25.05
C PHE A 150 11.58 -14.87 -25.03
N SER A 151 12.66 -14.45 -25.69
CA SER A 151 13.91 -15.18 -25.79
C SER A 151 15.04 -14.49 -25.00
N PHE A 152 15.48 -15.11 -23.89
CA PHE A 152 16.65 -14.63 -23.16
C PHE A 152 17.93 -14.66 -24.01
N LYS A 153 18.08 -15.63 -24.92
CA LYS A 153 19.21 -15.69 -25.84
C LYS A 153 19.22 -14.51 -26.82
N ALA A 154 18.05 -14.06 -27.26
CA ALA A 154 17.95 -12.86 -28.09
C ALA A 154 18.23 -11.60 -27.27
N LEU A 155 17.78 -11.52 -26.01
CA LEU A 155 18.14 -10.43 -25.12
C LEU A 155 19.64 -10.36 -24.86
N GLU A 156 20.32 -11.48 -24.61
CA GLU A 156 21.80 -11.50 -24.45
C GLU A 156 22.53 -10.94 -25.65
N ARG A 157 22.11 -11.30 -26.88
CA ARG A 157 22.69 -10.76 -28.11
C ARG A 157 22.47 -9.26 -28.23
N LEU A 158 21.26 -8.79 -27.93
CA LEU A 158 20.93 -7.36 -27.93
C LEU A 158 21.82 -6.59 -26.95
N LEU A 159 21.91 -7.06 -25.70
CA LEU A 159 22.72 -6.41 -24.65
C LEU A 159 24.20 -6.39 -25.02
N TYR A 160 24.71 -7.50 -25.55
CA TYR A 160 26.11 -7.58 -26.00
C TYR A 160 26.40 -6.61 -27.16
N SER A 161 25.54 -6.56 -28.17
CA SER A 161 25.71 -5.64 -29.32
C SER A 161 25.58 -4.18 -28.92
N ALA A 162 24.79 -3.85 -27.91
CA ALA A 162 24.60 -2.51 -27.40
C ALA A 162 25.64 -2.11 -26.32
N GLY A 163 26.53 -3.03 -25.92
CA GLY A 163 27.52 -2.77 -24.86
C GLY A 163 26.90 -2.55 -23.49
N ILE A 164 25.67 -3.05 -23.23
CA ILE A 164 24.93 -2.84 -21.99
C ILE A 164 25.25 -3.94 -21.00
N PRO A 165 25.88 -3.64 -19.85
CA PRO A 165 26.15 -4.62 -18.81
C PRO A 165 24.85 -5.08 -18.15
N TRP A 166 24.74 -6.40 -17.88
CA TRP A 166 23.55 -6.97 -17.27
C TRP A 166 23.91 -7.92 -16.14
N LYS A 167 23.24 -7.71 -14.98
CA LYS A 167 23.44 -8.54 -13.80
C LYS A 167 22.94 -9.96 -14.05
N ARG A 168 23.65 -10.93 -13.49
CA ARG A 168 23.24 -12.33 -13.47
C ARG A 168 22.85 -12.76 -12.07
N THR A 169 21.87 -13.64 -12.00
CA THR A 169 21.50 -14.34 -10.76
C THR A 169 22.60 -15.33 -10.36
N PRO A 170 22.61 -15.85 -9.12
CA PRO A 170 23.55 -16.90 -8.71
C PRO A 170 23.51 -18.16 -9.59
N SER A 171 22.39 -18.42 -10.27
CA SER A 171 22.25 -19.53 -11.23
C SER A 171 22.78 -19.19 -12.63
N GLY A 172 23.43 -18.04 -12.84
CA GLY A 172 24.00 -17.61 -14.11
C GLY A 172 23.00 -17.00 -15.12
N ARG A 173 21.69 -16.97 -14.81
CA ARG A 173 20.66 -16.38 -15.66
C ARG A 173 20.70 -14.85 -15.59
N LEU A 174 20.27 -14.16 -16.65
CA LEU A 174 20.05 -12.72 -16.60
C LEU A 174 19.01 -12.38 -15.51
N ASP A 175 19.28 -11.34 -14.73
CA ASP A 175 18.31 -10.83 -13.73
C ASP A 175 17.11 -10.26 -14.48
N ASP A 176 15.95 -10.89 -14.29
CA ASP A 176 14.68 -10.54 -14.93
C ASP A 176 13.68 -9.95 -13.93
N SER A 177 14.16 -9.49 -12.77
CA SER A 177 13.31 -8.87 -11.76
C SER A 177 12.75 -7.52 -12.22
N THR A 178 11.53 -7.21 -11.80
CA THR A 178 10.85 -5.95 -12.16
C THR A 178 11.66 -4.73 -11.75
N ASP A 179 12.26 -4.75 -10.56
CA ASP A 179 13.04 -3.65 -10.05
C ASP A 179 14.34 -3.45 -10.82
N TYR A 180 14.96 -4.56 -11.26
CA TYR A 180 16.16 -4.48 -12.09
C TYR A 180 15.84 -3.88 -13.46
N TRP A 181 14.76 -4.32 -14.13
CA TRP A 181 14.29 -3.70 -15.37
C TRP A 181 13.98 -2.21 -15.23
N LYS A 182 13.38 -1.82 -14.11
CA LYS A 182 13.11 -0.40 -13.79
C LYS A 182 14.39 0.44 -13.68
N GLY A 183 15.41 -0.12 -13.02
CA GLY A 183 16.73 0.51 -12.89
C GLY A 183 17.43 0.61 -14.24
N GLN A 184 17.44 -0.47 -15.03
CA GLN A 184 18.06 -0.49 -16.35
C GLN A 184 17.38 0.46 -17.34
N GLY A 185 16.05 0.58 -17.33
CA GLY A 185 15.32 1.53 -18.17
C GLY A 185 15.58 3.01 -17.82
N LYS A 186 16.07 3.29 -16.60
CA LYS A 186 16.55 4.64 -16.24
C LYS A 186 17.99 4.88 -16.72
N ALA A 187 18.85 3.89 -16.57
CA ALA A 187 20.26 3.97 -16.98
C ALA A 187 20.43 3.92 -18.52
N TYR A 188 19.55 3.18 -19.18
CA TYR A 188 19.54 2.96 -20.63
C TYR A 188 18.12 3.22 -21.16
N PRO A 189 17.78 4.49 -21.49
CA PRO A 189 16.43 4.90 -21.92
C PRO A 189 15.89 4.10 -23.11
N GLU A 190 16.75 3.62 -23.98
CA GLU A 190 16.41 2.76 -25.10
C GLU A 190 15.79 1.41 -24.70
N LEU A 191 16.06 0.91 -23.48
CA LEU A 191 15.47 -0.32 -22.96
C LEU A 191 14.16 -0.09 -22.19
N LYS A 192 13.77 1.17 -21.94
CA LYS A 192 12.60 1.51 -21.13
C LYS A 192 11.33 0.86 -21.67
N TYR A 193 11.08 1.00 -22.97
CA TYR A 193 9.90 0.41 -23.61
C TYR A 193 9.84 -1.12 -23.45
N LEU A 194 10.99 -1.80 -23.66
CA LEU A 194 11.06 -3.25 -23.47
C LEU A 194 10.77 -3.68 -22.03
N GLY A 195 11.31 -2.94 -21.06
CA GLY A 195 11.03 -3.15 -19.63
C GLY A 195 9.56 -2.96 -19.30
N ASP A 196 8.91 -1.93 -19.86
CA ASP A 196 7.49 -1.65 -19.66
C ASP A 196 6.61 -2.74 -20.27
N VAL A 197 6.93 -3.23 -21.48
CA VAL A 197 6.25 -4.36 -22.13
C VAL A 197 6.38 -5.62 -21.26
N LYS A 198 7.60 -5.96 -20.82
CA LYS A 198 7.81 -7.12 -19.94
C LYS A 198 7.01 -7.05 -18.65
N ARG A 199 6.98 -5.90 -18.02
CA ARG A 199 6.20 -5.66 -16.80
C ARG A 199 4.71 -5.85 -17.06
N THR A 200 4.19 -5.27 -18.15
CA THR A 200 2.78 -5.41 -18.53
C THR A 200 2.42 -6.87 -18.80
N LEU A 201 3.20 -7.58 -19.58
CA LEU A 201 2.96 -9.00 -19.90
C LEU A 201 3.03 -9.91 -18.66
N ARG A 202 3.89 -9.60 -17.68
CA ARG A 202 4.00 -10.35 -16.43
C ARG A 202 2.83 -10.09 -15.48
N SER A 203 2.48 -8.82 -15.27
CA SER A 203 1.49 -8.42 -14.28
C SER A 203 0.06 -8.51 -14.81
N HIS A 204 -0.12 -8.38 -16.12
CA HIS A 204 -1.43 -8.26 -16.77
C HIS A 204 -1.56 -9.17 -18.00
N SER A 205 -0.96 -10.38 -17.95
CA SER A 205 -1.20 -11.41 -19.01
C SER A 205 -2.69 -11.69 -19.22
N GLU A 206 -3.48 -11.52 -18.16
CA GLU A 206 -4.95 -11.52 -18.14
C GLU A 206 -5.44 -10.33 -17.33
N LEU A 207 -6.54 -9.72 -17.74
CA LEU A 207 -7.22 -8.71 -16.94
C LEU A 207 -8.05 -9.42 -15.87
N LYS A 208 -7.60 -9.30 -14.62
CA LYS A 208 -8.18 -10.01 -13.45
C LYS A 208 -9.00 -9.11 -12.52
N LEU A 209 -9.37 -7.90 -12.97
CA LEU A 209 -10.22 -7.02 -12.18
C LEU A 209 -11.55 -7.72 -11.89
N THR A 210 -11.92 -7.74 -10.62
CA THR A 210 -13.22 -8.29 -10.19
C THR A 210 -14.25 -7.16 -10.31
N VAL A 211 -15.00 -7.14 -11.42
CA VAL A 211 -16.00 -6.11 -11.71
C VAL A 211 -17.38 -6.73 -11.67
N GLY A 212 -18.25 -6.18 -10.83
CA GLY A 212 -19.63 -6.61 -10.71
C GLY A 212 -20.50 -6.17 -11.91
N SER A 213 -21.72 -6.71 -12.01
CA SER A 213 -22.70 -6.32 -13.04
C SER A 213 -23.09 -4.84 -12.98
N ASP A 214 -22.89 -4.19 -11.84
CA ASP A 214 -23.07 -2.75 -11.62
C ASP A 214 -21.89 -1.89 -12.08
N GLY A 215 -20.84 -2.50 -12.64
CA GLY A 215 -19.65 -1.78 -13.13
C GLY A 215 -18.66 -1.38 -12.04
N ARG A 216 -18.74 -1.96 -10.84
CA ARG A 216 -17.83 -1.61 -9.74
C ARG A 216 -16.76 -2.67 -9.54
N ASN A 217 -15.51 -2.23 -9.39
CA ASN A 217 -14.42 -3.12 -8.99
C ASN A 217 -14.52 -3.42 -7.50
N ARG A 218 -14.58 -4.69 -7.17
CA ARG A 218 -14.58 -5.20 -5.80
C ARG A 218 -13.47 -6.22 -5.64
N SER A 219 -12.51 -5.90 -4.81
CA SER A 219 -11.39 -6.78 -4.47
C SER A 219 -11.22 -6.81 -2.97
N SER A 220 -10.79 -7.94 -2.42
CA SER A 220 -10.43 -8.00 -1.01
C SER A 220 -9.32 -7.02 -0.72
N LEU A 221 -9.48 -6.19 0.31
CA LEU A 221 -8.48 -5.24 0.76
C LEU A 221 -7.38 -5.91 1.59
N PHE A 222 -7.59 -7.15 2.05
CA PHE A 222 -6.69 -7.88 2.94
C PHE A 222 -6.16 -6.98 4.08
N PRO A 223 -7.03 -6.51 4.98
CA PRO A 223 -6.66 -5.61 6.06
C PRO A 223 -5.65 -6.26 7.01
N PHE A 224 -4.79 -5.45 7.62
CA PHE A 224 -3.73 -5.88 8.57
C PHE A 224 -2.69 -6.86 8.00
N ARG A 225 -2.61 -7.05 6.69
CA ARG A 225 -1.77 -8.10 6.08
C ARG A 225 -0.27 -7.81 6.11
N THR A 226 0.13 -6.56 6.23
CA THR A 226 1.54 -6.18 6.36
C THR A 226 1.96 -6.10 7.83
N LYS A 227 3.27 -6.14 8.11
CA LYS A 227 3.80 -5.94 9.46
C LYS A 227 3.38 -4.59 10.06
N THR A 228 3.23 -3.58 9.21
CA THR A 228 2.78 -2.23 9.56
C THR A 228 1.26 -2.09 9.54
N SER A 229 0.52 -3.20 9.52
CA SER A 229 -0.94 -3.27 9.52
C SER A 229 -1.65 -2.62 8.32
N ARG A 230 -0.92 -2.23 7.28
CA ARG A 230 -1.52 -1.71 6.04
C ARG A 230 -2.34 -2.79 5.35
N ASN A 231 -3.35 -2.38 4.61
CA ASN A 231 -4.05 -3.24 3.67
C ASN A 231 -3.09 -3.72 2.57
N ALA A 232 -3.31 -4.91 2.06
CA ALA A 232 -2.49 -5.48 0.98
C ALA A 232 -3.36 -6.06 -0.15
N PRO A 233 -4.18 -5.24 -0.83
CA PRO A 233 -5.02 -5.71 -1.92
C PRO A 233 -4.20 -6.24 -3.08
N SER A 234 -4.81 -7.11 -3.89
CA SER A 234 -4.16 -7.72 -5.06
C SER A 234 -3.70 -6.67 -6.08
N SER A 235 -2.47 -6.81 -6.58
CA SER A 235 -1.89 -5.92 -7.60
C SER A 235 -2.57 -5.97 -8.97
N ASN A 236 -3.41 -6.99 -9.24
CA ASN A 236 -4.07 -7.17 -10.54
C ASN A 236 -5.60 -7.31 -10.47
N ARG A 237 -6.18 -7.33 -9.25
CA ARG A 237 -7.63 -7.39 -9.04
C ARG A 237 -8.20 -6.09 -8.48
N PHE A 238 -7.38 -5.29 -7.81
CA PHE A 238 -7.75 -4.01 -7.23
C PHE A 238 -7.27 -2.90 -8.17
N VAL A 239 -8.19 -2.16 -8.77
CA VAL A 239 -7.90 -1.20 -9.83
C VAL A 239 -6.90 -0.13 -9.41
N MET A 240 -6.92 0.30 -8.12
CA MET A 240 -6.00 1.32 -7.62
C MET A 240 -4.54 0.85 -7.51
N ASN A 241 -4.28 -0.47 -7.49
CA ASN A 241 -2.93 -1.04 -7.56
C ASN A 241 -2.47 -1.34 -9.00
N CYS A 242 -3.35 -1.13 -9.96
CA CYS A 242 -3.03 -1.32 -11.38
C CYS A 242 -2.25 -0.13 -11.95
N PRO A 243 -1.65 -0.26 -13.14
CA PRO A 243 -1.00 0.87 -13.82
C PRO A 243 -1.94 2.07 -14.02
N SER A 244 -1.38 3.27 -14.10
CA SER A 244 -2.11 4.54 -14.20
C SER A 244 -3.16 4.54 -15.32
N TRP A 245 -2.84 3.96 -16.49
CA TRP A 245 -3.79 3.88 -17.59
C TRP A 245 -5.04 3.03 -17.27
N MET A 246 -4.94 2.03 -16.37
CA MET A 246 -6.10 1.28 -15.87
C MET A 246 -6.87 2.07 -14.82
N ARG A 247 -6.17 2.80 -13.95
CA ARG A 247 -6.80 3.70 -12.96
C ARG A 247 -7.60 4.82 -13.63
N ALA A 248 -7.20 5.23 -14.84
CA ALA A 248 -7.97 6.19 -15.65
C ALA A 248 -9.38 5.70 -16.06
N MET A 249 -9.72 4.42 -15.80
CA MET A 249 -11.11 3.92 -15.95
C MET A 249 -11.97 4.23 -14.71
N VAL A 250 -11.40 4.67 -13.60
CA VAL A 250 -12.18 5.07 -12.42
C VAL A 250 -12.91 6.37 -12.75
N THR A 251 -14.22 6.31 -12.70
CA THR A 251 -15.13 7.46 -12.94
C THR A 251 -16.42 7.23 -12.18
N PRO A 252 -16.97 8.26 -11.52
CA PRO A 252 -18.25 8.13 -10.85
C PRO A 252 -19.39 7.97 -11.87
N PRO A 253 -20.49 7.28 -11.51
CA PRO A 253 -21.68 7.21 -12.37
C PRO A 253 -22.39 8.55 -12.43
N GLU A 254 -23.36 8.69 -13.36
CA GLU A 254 -24.23 9.85 -13.45
C GLU A 254 -24.92 10.13 -12.11
N GLY A 255 -25.03 11.41 -11.75
CA GLY A 255 -25.60 11.86 -10.48
C GLY A 255 -24.69 11.70 -9.27
N ARG A 256 -23.47 11.21 -9.46
CA ARG A 256 -22.46 11.04 -8.38
C ARG A 256 -21.17 11.78 -8.72
N ALA A 257 -20.39 12.12 -7.70
CA ALA A 257 -19.01 12.58 -7.84
C ALA A 257 -18.09 11.69 -6.98
N LEU A 258 -16.81 11.66 -7.29
CA LEU A 258 -15.80 10.96 -6.48
C LEU A 258 -14.83 12.00 -5.89
N VAL A 259 -14.82 12.12 -4.58
CA VAL A 259 -13.86 12.93 -3.83
C VAL A 259 -12.69 12.01 -3.45
N VAL A 260 -11.48 12.40 -3.86
CA VAL A 260 -10.23 11.70 -3.52
C VAL A 260 -9.40 12.64 -2.68
N SER A 261 -9.23 12.29 -1.42
CA SER A 261 -8.49 13.10 -0.45
C SER A 261 -7.25 12.34 0.03
N ASP A 262 -6.11 13.05 0.11
CA ASP A 262 -4.78 12.51 0.40
C ASP A 262 -4.07 13.34 1.47
N TYR A 263 -3.31 12.68 2.33
CA TYR A 263 -2.44 13.37 3.30
C TYR A 263 -1.17 13.88 2.62
N SER A 264 -0.95 15.17 2.68
CA SER A 264 0.26 15.77 2.10
C SER A 264 1.49 15.45 2.96
N ALA A 265 2.43 14.69 2.41
CA ALA A 265 3.69 14.31 3.09
C ALA A 265 3.46 13.70 4.50
N GLU A 266 2.56 12.72 4.61
CA GLU A 266 2.18 12.08 5.88
C GLU A 266 3.39 11.56 6.67
N GLU A 267 4.29 10.79 6.03
CA GLU A 267 5.44 10.21 6.73
C GLU A 267 6.41 11.26 7.28
N PRO A 268 6.79 12.35 6.56
CA PRO A 268 7.51 13.48 7.11
C PRO A 268 6.82 14.15 8.31
N TRP A 269 5.50 14.35 8.23
CA TRP A 269 4.76 14.89 9.37
C TRP A 269 4.86 13.97 10.58
N LEU A 270 4.67 12.66 10.38
CA LEU A 270 4.84 11.65 11.43
C LEU A 270 6.25 11.63 12.02
N MET A 271 7.30 11.85 11.21
CA MET A 271 8.68 11.99 11.74
C MET A 271 8.76 13.11 12.76
N GLY A 272 8.19 14.29 12.45
CA GLY A 272 8.16 15.44 13.34
C GLY A 272 7.36 15.16 14.62
N VAL A 273 6.14 14.64 14.47
CA VAL A 273 5.20 14.40 15.58
C VAL A 273 5.70 13.33 16.55
N LEU A 274 6.14 12.19 16.03
CA LEU A 274 6.54 11.06 16.86
C LEU A 274 7.84 11.32 17.61
N ALA A 275 8.77 12.04 16.99
CA ALA A 275 10.06 12.41 17.59
C ALA A 275 10.04 13.73 18.36
N GLY A 276 9.01 14.57 18.22
CA GLY A 276 9.01 15.94 18.72
C GLY A 276 10.05 16.83 18.01
N ASP A 277 10.37 16.53 16.75
CA ASP A 277 11.34 17.29 15.96
C ASP A 277 10.73 18.58 15.43
N LYS A 278 10.92 19.68 16.18
CA LYS A 278 10.41 21.00 15.81
C LYS A 278 10.92 21.47 14.45
N ALA A 279 12.15 21.11 14.07
CA ALA A 279 12.71 21.53 12.79
C ALA A 279 11.94 20.93 11.60
N ILE A 280 11.48 19.67 11.72
CA ILE A 280 10.63 19.04 10.72
C ILE A 280 9.22 19.66 10.75
N LEU A 281 8.65 19.86 11.94
CA LEU A 281 7.31 20.43 12.09
C LEU A 281 7.25 21.88 11.59
N ASP A 282 8.25 22.71 11.87
CA ASP A 282 8.35 24.06 11.33
C ASP A 282 8.46 24.05 9.79
N ALA A 283 9.28 23.15 9.22
CA ALA A 283 9.39 23.02 7.77
C ALA A 283 8.07 22.54 7.14
N TYR A 284 7.28 21.77 7.87
CA TYR A 284 5.98 21.30 7.46
C TYR A 284 4.89 22.37 7.55
N ALA A 285 4.90 23.17 8.63
CA ALA A 285 3.93 24.23 8.87
C ALA A 285 4.15 25.47 7.99
N ASN A 286 5.39 25.71 7.51
CA ASN A 286 5.71 26.84 6.67
C ASN A 286 5.00 26.73 5.31
N GLU A 287 4.57 27.88 4.79
CA GLU A 287 3.98 27.95 3.44
C GLU A 287 4.90 27.35 2.37
N GLY A 288 4.30 26.75 1.36
CA GLY A 288 4.98 26.19 0.22
C GLY A 288 5.21 24.67 0.31
N ASP A 289 6.19 24.18 -0.44
CA ASP A 289 6.48 22.76 -0.54
C ASP A 289 7.41 22.29 0.60
N PHE A 290 6.97 21.30 1.35
CA PHE A 290 7.73 20.72 2.47
C PHE A 290 9.17 20.35 2.08
N TYR A 291 9.35 19.67 0.94
CA TYR A 291 10.68 19.21 0.54
C TYR A 291 11.62 20.37 0.17
N LEU A 292 11.08 21.44 -0.41
CA LEU A 292 11.85 22.66 -0.66
C LEU A 292 12.12 23.42 0.64
N ASN A 293 11.21 23.38 1.63
CA ASN A 293 11.48 23.94 2.96
C ASN A 293 12.64 23.20 3.64
N ILE A 294 12.71 21.88 3.51
CA ILE A 294 13.88 21.09 3.96
C ILE A 294 15.15 21.47 3.18
N ALA A 295 15.07 21.64 1.86
CA ALA A 295 16.22 22.07 1.03
C ALA A 295 16.76 23.42 1.48
N ARG A 296 15.88 24.39 1.77
CA ARG A 296 16.26 25.72 2.30
C ARG A 296 17.01 25.62 3.63
N ARG A 297 16.49 24.81 4.56
CA ARG A 297 17.15 24.57 5.86
C ARG A 297 18.52 23.92 5.71
N MET A 298 18.74 23.14 4.67
CA MET A 298 20.02 22.53 4.34
C MET A 298 20.94 23.48 3.55
N GLY A 299 20.49 24.69 3.21
CA GLY A 299 21.25 25.67 2.44
C GLY A 299 21.44 25.26 0.98
N LEU A 300 20.47 24.58 0.38
CA LEU A 300 20.52 24.06 -0.99
C LEU A 300 19.74 24.90 -2.01
N CYS A 301 18.86 25.79 -1.55
CA CYS A 301 18.13 26.75 -2.37
C CYS A 301 17.74 27.98 -1.55
N ASP A 302 17.29 29.04 -2.24
CA ASP A 302 16.79 30.28 -1.66
C ASP A 302 15.27 30.20 -1.32
N LEU A 303 14.72 31.31 -0.86
CA LEU A 303 13.30 31.42 -0.50
C LEU A 303 12.37 31.42 -1.71
N GLU A 304 12.86 31.79 -2.88
CA GLU A 304 12.12 31.92 -4.14
C GLU A 304 11.89 30.56 -4.84
N ALA A 305 12.56 29.48 -4.36
CA ALA A 305 12.45 28.16 -4.95
C ALA A 305 11.01 27.62 -4.86
N THR A 306 10.46 27.18 -5.97
CA THR A 306 9.12 26.58 -6.08
C THR A 306 9.17 25.22 -6.77
N ARG A 307 8.06 24.45 -6.70
CA ARG A 307 7.92 23.19 -7.46
C ARG A 307 8.19 23.38 -8.96
N LYS A 308 7.84 24.55 -9.51
CA LYS A 308 8.01 24.85 -10.94
C LYS A 308 9.45 25.23 -11.28
N THR A 309 10.14 25.97 -10.41
CA THR A 309 11.50 26.45 -10.68
C THR A 309 12.57 25.42 -10.28
N HIS A 310 12.30 24.55 -9.29
CA HIS A 310 13.28 23.58 -8.75
C HIS A 310 12.71 22.14 -8.65
N PRO A 311 12.11 21.58 -9.73
CA PRO A 311 11.50 20.25 -9.68
C PRO A 311 12.51 19.14 -9.37
N ASP A 312 13.72 19.21 -9.95
CA ASP A 312 14.77 18.20 -9.74
C ASP A 312 15.31 18.21 -8.32
N LEU A 313 15.54 19.40 -7.75
CA LEU A 313 15.98 19.51 -6.35
C LEU A 313 14.90 18.95 -5.41
N ARG A 314 13.63 19.32 -5.64
CA ARG A 314 12.50 18.78 -4.88
C ARG A 314 12.46 17.26 -4.94
N GLY A 315 12.62 16.69 -6.14
CA GLY A 315 12.66 15.25 -6.35
C GLY A 315 13.80 14.58 -5.59
N LYS A 316 15.00 15.15 -5.65
CA LYS A 316 16.17 14.67 -4.88
C LYS A 316 15.92 14.71 -3.37
N ILE A 317 15.36 15.80 -2.84
CA ILE A 317 15.08 15.92 -1.41
C ILE A 317 13.96 14.96 -0.96
N LYS A 318 12.92 14.76 -1.77
CA LYS A 318 11.90 13.74 -1.50
C LYS A 318 12.54 12.35 -1.33
N VAL A 319 13.40 11.97 -2.25
CA VAL A 319 14.14 10.70 -2.16
C VAL A 319 15.07 10.67 -0.94
N LEU A 320 15.77 11.77 -0.65
CA LEU A 320 16.68 11.89 0.49
C LEU A 320 15.95 11.66 1.82
N VAL A 321 14.82 12.35 2.04
CA VAL A 321 14.02 12.22 3.26
C VAL A 321 13.58 10.77 3.47
N LEU A 322 13.02 10.15 2.44
CA LEU A 322 12.57 8.76 2.50
C LEU A 322 13.74 7.78 2.66
N ALA A 323 14.84 7.97 1.94
CA ALA A 323 16.02 7.11 2.03
C ALA A 323 16.65 7.17 3.43
N ALA A 324 16.75 8.37 4.01
CA ALA A 324 17.32 8.55 5.33
C ALA A 324 16.44 7.98 6.44
N SER A 325 15.11 8.18 6.37
CA SER A 325 14.16 7.65 7.35
C SER A 325 14.06 6.12 7.30
N TYR A 326 14.25 5.51 6.13
CA TYR A 326 14.16 4.07 5.91
C TYR A 326 15.50 3.32 6.07
N GLY A 327 16.55 4.01 6.48
CA GLY A 327 17.87 3.39 6.62
C GLY A 327 18.43 2.82 5.31
N MET A 328 18.11 3.48 4.17
CA MET A 328 18.61 3.07 2.86
C MET A 328 20.13 3.24 2.79
N GLY A 329 20.83 2.27 2.17
CA GLY A 329 22.26 2.40 1.91
C GLY A 329 22.57 3.51 0.92
N THR A 330 23.74 4.15 1.07
CA THR A 330 24.17 5.33 0.29
C THR A 330 24.17 5.10 -1.21
N GLN A 331 24.64 3.94 -1.68
CA GLN A 331 24.66 3.59 -3.10
C GLN A 331 23.25 3.52 -3.71
N SER A 332 22.29 2.90 -2.98
CA SER A 332 20.89 2.84 -3.44
C SER A 332 20.24 4.22 -3.44
N ALA A 333 20.54 5.03 -2.42
CA ALA A 333 20.05 6.41 -2.33
C ALA A 333 20.62 7.27 -3.46
N ALA A 334 21.92 7.16 -3.77
CA ALA A 334 22.57 7.86 -4.88
C ALA A 334 21.91 7.53 -6.23
N THR A 335 21.66 6.23 -6.47
CA THR A 335 20.97 5.78 -7.69
C THR A 335 19.57 6.38 -7.81
N LEU A 336 18.78 6.40 -6.72
CA LEU A 336 17.43 6.96 -6.73
C LEU A 336 17.42 8.49 -6.85
N MET A 337 18.37 9.17 -6.24
CA MET A 337 18.55 10.63 -6.35
C MET A 337 19.18 11.05 -7.69
N GLN A 338 19.63 10.09 -8.52
CA GLN A 338 20.34 10.34 -9.78
C GLN A 338 21.58 11.23 -9.57
N THR A 339 22.38 10.91 -8.54
CA THR A 339 23.56 11.69 -8.16
C THR A 339 24.76 10.79 -7.85
N GLY A 340 25.93 11.37 -7.70
CA GLY A 340 27.14 10.65 -7.27
C GLY A 340 27.06 10.18 -5.82
N GLU A 341 27.72 9.07 -5.50
CA GLU A 341 27.68 8.50 -4.14
C GLU A 341 28.24 9.47 -3.09
N SER A 342 29.28 10.22 -3.40
CA SER A 342 29.87 11.23 -2.51
C SER A 342 28.87 12.37 -2.17
N GLU A 343 28.09 12.80 -3.17
CA GLU A 343 27.04 13.82 -2.97
C GLU A 343 25.92 13.24 -2.12
N ALA A 344 25.47 12.00 -2.40
CA ALA A 344 24.45 11.31 -1.60
C ALA A 344 24.88 11.18 -0.13
N ILE A 345 26.12 10.79 0.15
CA ILE A 345 26.69 10.72 1.50
C ILE A 345 26.63 12.09 2.18
N SER A 346 27.05 13.14 1.45
CA SER A 346 27.07 14.52 1.97
C SER A 346 25.65 14.99 2.32
N LEU A 347 24.68 14.79 1.42
CA LEU A 347 23.27 15.15 1.62
C LEU A 347 22.64 14.38 2.79
N MET A 348 22.86 13.07 2.88
CA MET A 348 22.35 12.24 3.98
C MET A 348 22.95 12.68 5.34
N ARG A 349 24.23 13.03 5.37
CA ARG A 349 24.87 13.56 6.58
C ARG A 349 24.30 14.89 6.98
N LYS A 350 24.14 15.85 6.05
CA LYS A 350 23.53 17.16 6.31
C LYS A 350 22.10 17.01 6.85
N PHE A 351 21.30 16.13 6.21
CA PHE A 351 19.94 15.88 6.65
C PHE A 351 19.88 15.30 8.07
N ARG A 352 20.72 14.31 8.38
CA ARG A 352 20.80 13.73 9.74
C ARG A 352 21.24 14.77 10.79
N GLN A 353 22.16 15.65 10.44
CA GLN A 353 22.59 16.73 11.33
C GLN A 353 21.49 17.77 11.56
N ALA A 354 20.76 18.16 10.52
CA ALA A 354 19.65 19.10 10.58
C ALA A 354 18.47 18.58 11.41
N HIS A 355 18.26 17.23 11.41
CA HIS A 355 17.15 16.55 12.08
C HIS A 355 17.64 15.56 13.14
N LYS A 356 18.64 15.98 13.92
CA LYS A 356 19.25 15.13 14.95
C LYS A 356 18.23 14.57 15.94
N THR A 357 17.22 15.37 16.32
CA THR A 357 16.16 14.96 17.25
C THR A 357 15.44 13.72 16.77
N TYR A 358 15.07 13.68 15.47
CA TYR A 358 14.43 12.52 14.87
C TYR A 358 15.34 11.28 14.90
N PHE A 359 16.60 11.41 14.49
CA PHE A 359 17.51 10.26 14.43
C PHE A 359 17.92 9.75 15.82
N ASP A 360 18.06 10.62 16.81
CA ASP A 360 18.26 10.22 18.21
C ASP A 360 17.02 9.47 18.74
N TRP A 361 15.81 9.95 18.42
CA TRP A 361 14.57 9.26 18.76
C TRP A 361 14.49 7.87 18.11
N VAL A 362 14.84 7.73 16.82
CA VAL A 362 14.88 6.44 16.13
C VAL A 362 15.82 5.47 16.86
N LYS A 363 17.02 5.93 17.25
CA LYS A 363 17.99 5.12 17.98
C LYS A 363 17.40 4.63 19.30
N VAL A 364 16.86 5.53 20.12
CA VAL A 364 16.22 5.16 21.39
C VAL A 364 15.09 4.17 21.20
N LYS A 365 14.26 4.34 20.16
CA LYS A 365 13.18 3.40 19.85
C LYS A 365 13.68 2.03 19.42
N LEU A 366 14.74 1.97 18.64
CA LEU A 366 15.38 0.70 18.27
C LEU A 366 15.98 0.00 19.49
N ASP A 367 16.72 0.72 20.34
CA ASP A 367 17.32 0.16 21.54
C ASP A 367 16.23 -0.43 22.47
N ALA A 368 15.13 0.32 22.68
CA ALA A 368 13.98 -0.19 23.43
C ALA A 368 13.34 -1.42 22.78
N THR A 369 13.17 -1.41 21.44
CA THR A 369 12.61 -2.55 20.71
C THR A 369 13.46 -3.82 20.87
N TRP A 370 14.79 -3.68 20.85
CA TRP A 370 15.70 -4.81 21.05
C TRP A 370 15.64 -5.36 22.48
N LEU A 371 15.51 -4.46 23.46
CA LEU A 371 15.38 -4.83 24.88
C LEU A 371 14.05 -5.55 25.15
N ASP A 372 12.94 -4.95 24.72
CA ASP A 372 11.59 -5.43 24.99
C ASP A 372 11.17 -6.57 24.05
N ARG A 373 11.97 -6.89 23.03
CA ARG A 373 11.68 -7.85 21.97
C ARG A 373 10.39 -7.55 21.21
N SER A 374 9.91 -6.32 21.30
CA SER A 374 8.68 -5.86 20.63
C SER A 374 8.64 -4.34 20.52
N ALA A 375 7.82 -3.85 19.62
CA ALA A 375 7.42 -2.45 19.53
C ALA A 375 5.92 -2.36 19.23
N HIS A 376 5.34 -1.18 19.42
CA HIS A 376 3.92 -0.96 19.09
C HIS A 376 3.68 0.50 18.71
N THR A 377 2.59 0.76 17.97
CA THR A 377 2.11 2.11 17.72
C THR A 377 1.45 2.69 18.98
N ARG A 378 1.19 4.01 19.01
CA ARG A 378 0.40 4.66 20.07
C ARG A 378 -1.04 4.09 20.13
N PHE A 379 -1.54 3.54 19.03
CA PHE A 379 -2.86 2.90 18.94
C PHE A 379 -2.84 1.39 19.23
N GLY A 380 -1.68 0.86 19.64
CA GLY A 380 -1.54 -0.49 20.16
C GLY A 380 -1.27 -1.59 19.12
N TRP A 381 -1.05 -1.29 17.84
CA TRP A 381 -0.64 -2.31 16.90
C TRP A 381 0.80 -2.76 17.17
N PRO A 382 1.03 -4.06 17.50
CA PRO A 382 2.34 -4.54 17.90
C PRO A 382 3.18 -5.04 16.73
N ILE A 383 4.49 -5.14 16.93
CA ILE A 383 5.41 -5.94 16.12
C ILE A 383 6.40 -6.63 17.06
N ASN A 384 6.56 -7.94 16.94
CA ASN A 384 7.54 -8.72 17.69
C ASN A 384 8.85 -8.85 16.91
N VAL A 385 9.97 -8.98 17.64
CA VAL A 385 11.30 -9.17 17.08
C VAL A 385 11.54 -10.66 16.83
N PRO A 386 11.68 -11.09 15.55
CA PRO A 386 12.01 -12.48 15.22
C PRO A 386 13.45 -12.85 15.60
N PRO A 387 13.84 -14.13 15.55
CA PRO A 387 15.22 -14.56 15.81
C PRO A 387 16.24 -13.87 14.89
N GLU A 388 15.91 -13.68 13.61
CA GLU A 388 16.73 -12.98 12.62
C GLU A 388 16.03 -11.68 12.20
N PRO A 389 16.21 -10.59 12.94
CA PRO A 389 15.51 -9.35 12.67
C PRO A 389 16.15 -8.56 11.53
N ASN A 390 15.31 -7.94 10.71
CA ASN A 390 15.75 -6.91 9.78
C ASN A 390 15.54 -5.53 10.41
N GLU A 391 16.61 -4.88 10.85
CA GLU A 391 16.59 -3.57 11.51
C GLU A 391 15.79 -2.52 10.76
N ARG A 392 15.91 -2.46 9.43
CA ARG A 392 15.15 -1.51 8.59
C ARG A 392 13.63 -1.66 8.74
N SER A 393 13.15 -2.89 8.98
CA SER A 393 11.73 -3.12 9.23
C SER A 393 11.26 -2.41 10.50
N PHE A 394 12.11 -2.34 11.52
CA PHE A 394 11.81 -1.68 12.80
C PHE A 394 12.01 -0.16 12.73
N MET A 395 12.94 0.32 11.90
CA MET A 395 13.06 1.77 11.61
C MET A 395 11.82 2.32 10.90
N ASN A 396 11.27 1.56 9.96
CA ASN A 396 10.11 1.96 9.15
C ASN A 396 8.78 1.77 9.88
N PHE A 397 8.73 0.82 10.81
CA PHE A 397 7.49 0.44 11.49
C PHE A 397 6.77 1.61 12.15
N PRO A 398 7.42 2.51 12.91
CA PRO A 398 6.72 3.60 13.57
C PRO A 398 5.97 4.51 12.60
N LEU A 399 6.59 4.88 11.48
CA LEU A 399 5.97 5.81 10.52
C LEU A 399 4.82 5.11 9.78
N GLN A 400 5.10 3.99 9.14
CA GLN A 400 4.11 3.30 8.31
C GLN A 400 2.94 2.73 9.11
N ALA A 401 3.18 2.27 10.33
CA ALA A 401 2.12 1.70 11.14
C ALA A 401 1.21 2.78 11.76
N HIS A 402 1.75 3.94 12.16
CA HIS A 402 0.90 5.05 12.60
C HIS A 402 0.08 5.64 11.44
N GLY A 403 0.65 5.79 10.23
CA GLY A 403 -0.13 6.18 9.05
C GLY A 403 -1.27 5.22 8.77
N ALA A 404 -1.03 3.90 8.86
CA ALA A 404 -2.09 2.91 8.73
C ALA A 404 -3.15 2.99 9.84
N ASP A 405 -2.77 3.35 11.07
CA ASP A 405 -3.72 3.59 12.18
C ASP A 405 -4.60 4.81 11.91
N ILE A 406 -4.00 5.92 11.49
CA ILE A 406 -4.72 7.16 11.15
C ILE A 406 -5.74 6.88 10.03
N LEU A 407 -5.33 6.23 8.96
CA LEU A 407 -6.22 5.88 7.85
C LEU A 407 -7.38 4.96 8.29
N ARG A 408 -7.13 4.03 9.23
CA ARG A 408 -8.19 3.18 9.81
C ARG A 408 -9.20 3.97 10.62
N ILE A 409 -8.72 4.89 11.46
CA ILE A 409 -9.59 5.77 12.27
C ILE A 409 -10.47 6.57 11.31
N LEU A 410 -9.89 7.18 10.28
CA LEU A 410 -10.61 7.92 9.25
C LEU A 410 -11.68 7.06 8.55
N CYS A 411 -11.29 5.87 8.05
CA CYS A 411 -12.24 4.99 7.36
C CYS A 411 -13.42 4.57 8.26
N CYS A 412 -13.16 4.32 9.54
CA CYS A 412 -14.21 4.03 10.51
C CYS A 412 -15.13 5.24 10.67
N ASP A 413 -14.58 6.43 10.85
CA ASP A 413 -15.36 7.63 11.07
C ASP A 413 -16.22 7.98 9.84
N LEU A 414 -15.63 7.97 8.65
CA LEU A 414 -16.35 8.19 7.39
C LEU A 414 -17.51 7.20 7.19
N THR A 415 -17.23 5.90 7.35
CA THR A 415 -18.27 4.87 7.14
C THR A 415 -19.35 4.90 8.20
N ASP A 416 -19.06 5.28 9.44
CA ASP A 416 -20.05 5.41 10.52
C ASP A 416 -20.87 6.71 10.39
N SER A 417 -20.30 7.76 9.77
CA SER A 417 -20.99 8.99 9.37
C SER A 417 -21.83 8.84 8.09
N GLY A 418 -21.88 7.65 7.49
CA GLY A 418 -22.73 7.36 6.34
C GLY A 418 -22.11 7.63 4.98
N PHE A 419 -20.83 8.02 4.91
CA PHE A 419 -20.14 8.21 3.63
C PHE A 419 -19.95 6.89 2.86
N SER A 420 -20.12 6.95 1.55
CA SER A 420 -19.88 5.84 0.63
C SER A 420 -18.39 5.75 0.29
N VAL A 421 -17.58 5.26 1.23
CA VAL A 421 -16.15 5.07 1.03
C VAL A 421 -15.93 3.93 0.04
N CYS A 422 -15.26 4.22 -1.10
CA CYS A 422 -14.97 3.27 -2.15
C CYS A 422 -13.68 2.48 -1.87
N TYR A 423 -12.66 3.15 -1.40
CA TYR A 423 -11.33 2.57 -1.14
C TYR A 423 -10.46 3.44 -0.23
N PRO A 424 -9.59 2.81 0.58
CA PRO A 424 -8.40 3.42 1.14
C PRO A 424 -7.19 3.05 0.26
N LEU A 425 -6.25 3.96 0.05
CA LEU A 425 -5.03 3.73 -0.73
C LEU A 425 -3.85 4.48 -0.13
N HIS A 426 -2.89 3.76 0.45
CA HIS A 426 -1.72 4.31 1.15
C HIS A 426 -2.10 5.29 2.27
N ASP A 427 -2.16 6.56 1.97
CA ASP A 427 -2.49 7.73 2.78
C ASP A 427 -3.72 8.49 2.24
N ALA A 428 -4.40 7.93 1.23
CA ALA A 428 -5.55 8.51 0.57
C ALA A 428 -6.84 7.72 0.80
N VAL A 429 -7.96 8.37 0.59
CA VAL A 429 -9.30 7.77 0.59
C VAL A 429 -10.11 8.28 -0.61
N GLY A 430 -10.85 7.37 -1.27
CA GLY A 430 -11.82 7.72 -2.30
C GLY A 430 -13.25 7.55 -1.80
N VAL A 431 -14.05 8.60 -1.89
CA VAL A 431 -15.41 8.66 -1.35
C VAL A 431 -16.38 9.11 -2.45
N GLU A 432 -17.40 8.32 -2.69
CA GLU A 432 -18.46 8.67 -3.62
C GLU A 432 -19.55 9.49 -2.91
N VAL A 433 -19.94 10.60 -3.50
CA VAL A 433 -20.91 11.55 -2.96
C VAL A 433 -21.96 11.95 -4.01
N ASP A 434 -23.05 12.57 -3.61
CA ASP A 434 -24.04 13.09 -4.55
C ASP A 434 -23.48 14.26 -5.35
N LEU A 435 -23.78 14.29 -6.65
CA LEU A 435 -23.38 15.40 -7.52
C LEU A 435 -24.06 16.68 -7.04
N GLY A 436 -23.29 17.76 -6.92
CA GLY A 436 -23.72 19.03 -6.36
C GLY A 436 -23.37 19.22 -4.88
N THR A 437 -22.95 18.16 -4.16
CA THR A 437 -22.50 18.24 -2.76
C THR A 437 -21.00 17.98 -2.59
N GLU A 438 -20.28 17.82 -3.70
CA GLU A 438 -18.90 17.37 -3.69
C GLU A 438 -17.93 18.31 -2.98
N LYS A 439 -18.18 19.61 -2.99
CA LYS A 439 -17.31 20.61 -2.32
C LYS A 439 -17.50 20.60 -0.81
N GLU A 440 -18.74 20.57 -0.35
CA GLU A 440 -19.09 20.46 1.07
C GLU A 440 -18.58 19.13 1.64
N ALA A 441 -18.79 18.04 0.90
CA ALA A 441 -18.30 16.72 1.28
C ALA A 441 -16.75 16.68 1.34
N ALA A 442 -16.04 17.31 0.38
CA ALA A 442 -14.58 17.41 0.43
C ALA A 442 -14.10 18.12 1.70
N THR A 443 -14.71 19.26 2.05
CA THR A 443 -14.39 20.01 3.28
C THR A 443 -14.63 19.16 4.55
N GLU A 444 -15.75 18.40 4.59
CA GLU A 444 -16.02 17.52 5.73
C GLU A 444 -15.03 16.36 5.79
N ILE A 445 -14.68 15.73 4.66
CA ILE A 445 -13.68 14.66 4.59
C ILE A 445 -12.31 15.17 5.06
N GLU A 446 -11.86 16.33 4.57
CA GLU A 446 -10.60 16.96 5.01
C GLU A 446 -10.59 17.22 6.52
N SER A 447 -11.68 17.75 7.07
CA SER A 447 -11.82 17.96 8.53
C SER A 447 -11.69 16.63 9.29
N LYS A 448 -12.34 15.56 8.83
CA LYS A 448 -12.25 14.23 9.44
C LYS A 448 -10.84 13.64 9.31
N MET A 449 -10.14 13.88 8.21
CA MET A 449 -8.73 13.48 8.02
C MET A 449 -7.82 14.16 9.04
N VAL A 450 -7.93 15.49 9.18
CA VAL A 450 -7.17 16.25 10.17
C VAL A 450 -7.47 15.75 11.60
N ASN A 451 -8.74 15.52 11.92
CA ASN A 451 -9.16 15.02 13.22
C ASN A 451 -8.61 13.60 13.51
N ALA A 452 -8.61 12.69 12.51
CA ALA A 452 -8.04 11.36 12.67
C ALA A 452 -6.55 11.39 13.00
N ALA A 453 -5.79 12.27 12.35
CA ALA A 453 -4.37 12.48 12.65
C ALA A 453 -4.15 13.22 13.99
N GLY A 454 -5.08 14.09 14.38
CA GLY A 454 -5.04 14.86 15.63
C GLY A 454 -4.99 14.00 16.90
N TRP A 455 -5.39 12.72 16.83
CA TRP A 455 -5.22 11.78 17.95
C TRP A 455 -3.75 11.56 18.35
N LEU A 456 -2.80 11.93 17.51
CA LEU A 456 -1.37 11.92 17.87
C LEU A 456 -0.93 13.13 18.71
N GLY A 457 -1.81 14.12 18.94
CA GLY A 457 -1.57 15.25 19.83
C GLY A 457 -0.51 16.22 19.31
N SER A 458 -0.52 16.53 18.01
CA SER A 458 0.37 17.54 17.42
C SER A 458 -0.29 18.91 17.38
N ASP A 459 0.48 19.96 17.74
CA ASP A 459 0.05 21.36 17.57
C ASP A 459 0.11 21.81 16.10
N VAL A 460 0.85 21.08 15.25
CA VAL A 460 0.91 21.31 13.80
C VAL A 460 -0.06 20.34 13.12
N PRO A 461 -1.18 20.82 12.56
CA PRO A 461 -2.13 19.97 11.87
C PRO A 461 -1.53 19.38 10.59
N ILE A 462 -1.94 18.17 10.26
CA ILE A 462 -1.58 17.55 8.98
C ILE A 462 -2.30 18.27 7.84
N GLN A 463 -1.61 18.45 6.71
CA GLN A 463 -2.20 19.03 5.51
C GLN A 463 -2.89 17.94 4.68
N VAL A 464 -4.02 18.29 4.08
CA VAL A 464 -4.83 17.40 3.23
C VAL A 464 -5.10 18.10 1.91
N GLU A 465 -5.03 17.34 0.82
CA GLU A 465 -5.39 17.81 -0.52
C GLU A 465 -6.53 16.94 -1.06
N SER A 466 -7.58 17.56 -1.62
CA SER A 466 -8.70 16.86 -2.23
C SER A 466 -8.80 17.14 -3.71
N LYS A 467 -9.14 16.10 -4.48
CA LYS A 467 -9.50 16.17 -5.89
C LYS A 467 -10.92 15.71 -6.07
N ILE A 468 -11.67 16.41 -6.88
CA ILE A 468 -13.05 16.05 -7.23
C ILE A 468 -13.05 15.54 -8.67
N ILE A 469 -13.63 14.37 -8.88
CA ILE A 469 -13.80 13.74 -10.18
C ILE A 469 -15.30 13.72 -10.46
N LEU A 470 -15.70 14.39 -11.53
CA LEU A 470 -17.11 14.47 -11.98
C LEU A 470 -17.42 13.35 -12.99
N PRO A 471 -18.72 13.05 -13.24
CA PRO A 471 -19.12 12.10 -14.28
C PRO A 471 -18.47 12.41 -15.63
N GLY A 472 -17.93 11.38 -16.27
CA GLY A 472 -17.22 11.51 -17.54
C GLY A 472 -15.76 12.00 -17.43
N GLN A 473 -15.34 12.51 -16.29
CA GLN A 473 -13.92 12.75 -16.02
C GLN A 473 -13.21 11.45 -15.65
N ARG A 474 -11.88 11.43 -15.85
CA ARG A 474 -11.03 10.27 -15.54
C ARG A 474 -10.18 10.55 -14.31
N TYR A 475 -9.93 9.51 -13.55
CA TYR A 475 -8.91 9.58 -12.52
C TYR A 475 -7.53 9.80 -13.16
N ILE A 476 -6.84 10.85 -12.73
CA ILE A 476 -5.48 11.19 -13.19
C ILE A 476 -4.58 11.24 -11.95
N ASP A 477 -3.50 10.46 -11.98
CA ASP A 477 -2.47 10.52 -10.94
C ASP A 477 -1.69 11.84 -11.03
N ASP A 478 -1.16 12.32 -9.90
CA ASP A 478 -0.38 13.57 -9.83
C ASP A 478 0.83 13.57 -10.76
N ASP A 479 1.53 12.45 -10.85
CA ASP A 479 2.68 12.28 -11.76
C ASP A 479 2.30 12.44 -13.25
N GLN A 480 1.02 12.30 -13.60
CA GLN A 480 0.51 12.49 -14.96
C GLN A 480 -0.05 13.91 -15.18
N ALA A 481 -0.57 14.54 -14.14
CA ALA A 481 -1.07 15.92 -14.22
C ALA A 481 0.09 16.93 -14.43
N GLU A 482 1.30 16.61 -13.96
CA GLU A 482 2.50 17.42 -14.17
C GLU A 482 3.10 17.28 -15.60
N GLN A 483 2.63 16.31 -16.40
CA GLN A 483 3.11 16.04 -17.78
C GLN A 483 2.15 16.57 -18.88
N GLN A 484 0.99 17.08 -18.52
CA GLN A 484 0.01 17.76 -19.41
C GLN A 484 0.11 19.27 -19.26
#